data_cd821efa3fff6605d33b495ef3403c88
#
_entry.id   cd821efa3fff6605d33b495ef3403c88
#
_cell.length_a   1.000
_cell.length_b   1.000
_cell.length_c   1.000
_cell.angle_alpha   90.00
_cell.angle_beta   90.00
_cell.angle_gamma   90.00
#
_symmetry.space_group_name_H-M   'P 1'
#
loop_
_entity.id
_entity.type
_entity.pdbx_description
1 polymer ?
#
loop_
_entity_poly.entity_id
_entity_poly.type
_entity_poly.pdbx_seq_one_letter_code
_entity_poly.pdbx_strand_id
1 'polypeptide(L)'
;MHMNFYKTTNPDDYGLYFYKQIGLNCTFEQPHEQIWTNPDVGTIHIYGSLDEIQCGTGDYTIPADLLAEFDYESAFLHFGIIYEGITYSLVNHRLSPMSHPSAFLAVEQSAGGINCWKCGQRFRGIEVSIRMKYLRNDLLPFLGYPKDALDFIQPNIRYHNLSSELRGILSKIEFLLNQKTMTLALQKALCLEFLAHLLNPKTECLSTIPASSDTHYIYVGKRKIKMTQADFEKVRKAHDQLEKDAGSFVTIYELSQTFEISEQKLKAGFLELYQQTIWNYANNLRMNQAARLLRDTDCNIHEIAANVGYQSPAA
;
A
#
# COMPACT_ATOMS: atom_id res chain seq x y z
N MET A 1 15.43 24.48 -12.32
CA MET A 1 14.67 23.31 -11.90
C MET A 1 14.30 22.56 -13.18
N HIS A 2 15.01 21.44 -13.49
CA HIS A 2 14.63 20.63 -14.65
C HIS A 2 13.58 19.63 -14.16
N MET A 3 12.31 19.87 -14.47
CA MET A 3 11.27 18.86 -14.32
C MET A 3 11.45 17.85 -15.46
N ASN A 4 11.64 16.59 -15.11
CA ASN A 4 11.64 15.52 -16.10
C ASN A 4 10.20 15.28 -16.54
N PHE A 5 9.93 15.49 -17.81
CA PHE A 5 8.62 15.26 -18.42
C PHE A 5 8.70 14.10 -19.40
N TYR A 6 7.81 13.14 -19.27
CA TYR A 6 7.72 11.99 -20.17
C TYR A 6 6.28 11.73 -20.59
N LYS A 7 6.10 11.33 -21.85
CA LYS A 7 4.82 10.92 -22.41
C LYS A 7 4.90 9.48 -22.89
N THR A 8 3.96 8.63 -22.48
CA THR A 8 3.83 7.25 -22.96
C THR A 8 2.41 6.96 -23.44
N THR A 9 2.35 6.11 -24.47
CA THR A 9 1.11 5.57 -25.04
C THR A 9 0.95 4.07 -24.71
N ASN A 10 1.87 3.48 -23.91
CA ASN A 10 1.87 2.08 -23.53
C ASN A 10 1.98 1.95 -22.00
N PRO A 11 1.05 1.23 -21.32
CA PRO A 11 1.12 1.02 -19.87
C PRO A 11 2.40 0.33 -19.40
N ASP A 12 2.92 -0.64 -20.16
CA ASP A 12 4.14 -1.38 -19.78
C ASP A 12 5.36 -0.46 -19.75
N ASP A 13 5.49 0.42 -20.76
CA ASP A 13 6.58 1.40 -20.83
C ASP A 13 6.49 2.43 -19.70
N TYR A 14 5.28 2.72 -19.20
CA TYR A 14 5.07 3.68 -18.13
C TYR A 14 5.76 3.25 -16.83
N GLY A 15 5.57 2.02 -16.39
CA GLY A 15 6.21 1.49 -15.19
C GLY A 15 7.73 1.45 -15.32
N LEU A 16 8.24 0.92 -16.44
CA LEU A 16 9.68 0.84 -16.72
C LEU A 16 10.34 2.22 -16.75
N TYR A 17 9.67 3.20 -17.35
CA TYR A 17 10.14 4.59 -17.34
C TYR A 17 10.21 5.14 -15.93
N PHE A 18 9.12 5.01 -15.17
CA PHE A 18 9.05 5.49 -13.80
C PHE A 18 10.18 4.92 -12.93
N TYR A 19 10.41 3.59 -12.97
CA TYR A 19 11.47 2.95 -12.17
C TYR A 19 12.86 3.50 -12.49
N LYS A 20 13.15 3.71 -13.78
CA LYS A 20 14.42 4.31 -14.24
C LYS A 20 14.55 5.77 -13.82
N GLN A 21 13.47 6.55 -13.89
CA GLN A 21 13.49 7.97 -13.52
C GLN A 21 13.74 8.22 -12.04
N ILE A 22 13.26 7.34 -11.17
CA ILE A 22 13.58 7.41 -9.74
C ILE A 22 14.93 6.75 -9.40
N GLY A 23 15.67 6.27 -10.39
CA GLY A 23 17.03 5.73 -10.23
C GLY A 23 17.11 4.28 -9.81
N LEU A 24 16.03 3.50 -9.94
CA LEU A 24 16.06 2.06 -9.69
C LEU A 24 16.71 1.32 -10.87
N ASN A 25 17.43 0.25 -10.55
CA ASN A 25 18.02 -0.67 -11.51
C ASN A 25 17.38 -2.06 -11.37
N CYS A 26 17.12 -2.72 -12.49
CA CYS A 26 16.66 -4.09 -12.48
C CYS A 26 17.81 -5.01 -12.01
N THR A 27 17.66 -5.58 -10.82
CA THR A 27 18.68 -6.45 -10.20
C THR A 27 18.32 -7.93 -10.30
N PHE A 28 17.07 -8.24 -10.65
CA PHE A 28 16.59 -9.59 -10.88
C PHE A 28 15.49 -9.55 -11.95
N GLU A 29 15.60 -10.43 -12.94
CA GLU A 29 14.63 -10.56 -14.04
C GLU A 29 14.42 -12.02 -14.41
N GLN A 30 13.16 -12.43 -14.40
CA GLN A 30 12.65 -13.72 -14.83
C GLN A 30 11.39 -13.47 -15.68
N PRO A 31 10.86 -14.44 -16.44
CA PRO A 31 9.69 -14.23 -17.31
C PRO A 31 8.46 -13.63 -16.63
N HIS A 32 8.30 -13.82 -15.33
CA HIS A 32 7.14 -13.33 -14.58
C HIS A 32 7.53 -12.54 -13.32
N GLU A 33 8.82 -12.22 -13.12
CA GLU A 33 9.27 -11.58 -11.91
C GLU A 33 10.39 -10.58 -12.20
N GLN A 34 10.24 -9.36 -11.70
CA GLN A 34 11.27 -8.33 -11.78
C GLN A 34 11.45 -7.68 -10.41
N ILE A 35 12.70 -7.48 -10.02
CA ILE A 35 13.05 -6.72 -8.82
C ILE A 35 13.95 -5.56 -9.23
N TRP A 36 13.50 -4.37 -8.88
CA TRP A 36 14.17 -3.11 -9.14
C TRP A 36 14.64 -2.53 -7.81
N THR A 37 15.94 -2.23 -7.68
CA THR A 37 16.52 -1.75 -6.42
C THR A 37 17.52 -0.63 -6.63
N ASN A 38 17.61 0.23 -5.61
CA ASN A 38 18.70 1.17 -5.41
C ASN A 38 18.82 1.44 -3.89
N PRO A 39 20.00 1.30 -3.27
CA PRO A 39 20.17 1.50 -1.83
C PRO A 39 19.70 2.85 -1.30
N ASP A 40 19.81 3.91 -2.12
CA ASP A 40 19.44 5.28 -1.75
C ASP A 40 17.97 5.61 -2.01
N VAL A 41 17.28 4.80 -2.81
CA VAL A 41 15.90 5.03 -3.25
C VAL A 41 14.94 4.02 -2.64
N GLY A 42 15.27 2.74 -2.74
CA GLY A 42 14.41 1.66 -2.25
C GLY A 42 14.26 0.49 -3.21
N THR A 43 13.12 -0.16 -3.15
CA THR A 43 12.85 -1.41 -3.90
C THR A 43 11.43 -1.43 -4.47
N ILE A 44 11.30 -1.96 -5.69
CA ILE A 44 10.03 -2.35 -6.30
C ILE A 44 10.16 -3.81 -6.75
N HIS A 45 9.19 -4.63 -6.38
CA HIS A 45 9.10 -6.03 -6.78
C HIS A 45 7.81 -6.24 -7.56
N ILE A 46 7.92 -6.69 -8.80
CA ILE A 46 6.81 -6.94 -9.73
C ILE A 46 6.73 -8.42 -10.04
N TYR A 47 5.53 -8.97 -10.04
CA TYR A 47 5.25 -10.36 -10.38
C TYR A 47 4.01 -10.48 -11.28
N GLY A 48 4.10 -11.25 -12.34
CA GLY A 48 3.03 -11.45 -13.33
C GLY A 48 3.14 -10.54 -14.53
N SER A 49 2.03 -10.28 -15.20
CA SER A 49 1.95 -9.49 -16.45
C SER A 49 0.74 -8.56 -16.42
N LEU A 50 0.89 -7.35 -16.95
CA LEU A 50 -0.23 -6.41 -17.16
C LEU A 50 -1.25 -6.89 -18.20
N ASP A 51 -0.92 -7.90 -19.00
CA ASP A 51 -1.90 -8.51 -19.92
C ASP A 51 -2.93 -9.39 -19.22
N GLU A 52 -2.58 -9.95 -18.08
CA GLU A 52 -3.45 -10.80 -17.25
C GLU A 52 -3.58 -10.22 -15.84
N ILE A 53 -2.64 -10.59 -14.97
CA ILE A 53 -2.56 -10.20 -13.56
C ILE A 53 -1.13 -9.76 -13.26
N GLN A 54 -0.97 -8.59 -12.70
CA GLN A 54 0.30 -8.13 -12.14
C GLN A 54 0.12 -7.79 -10.66
N CYS A 55 1.02 -8.28 -9.82
CA CYS A 55 1.13 -7.91 -8.42
C CYS A 55 2.45 -7.15 -8.22
N GLY A 56 2.44 -6.12 -7.40
CA GLY A 56 3.66 -5.36 -7.09
C GLY A 56 3.70 -4.91 -5.65
N THR A 57 4.89 -4.98 -5.04
CA THR A 57 5.19 -4.29 -3.79
C THR A 57 6.21 -3.18 -4.04
N GLY A 58 6.06 -2.06 -3.34
CA GLY A 58 6.99 -0.95 -3.41
C GLY A 58 7.32 -0.42 -2.02
N ASP A 59 8.59 -0.11 -1.80
CA ASP A 59 9.07 0.68 -0.67
C ASP A 59 10.23 1.54 -1.19
N TYR A 60 9.92 2.79 -1.56
CA TYR A 60 10.87 3.68 -2.21
C TYR A 60 10.56 5.14 -1.90
N THR A 61 11.60 5.97 -2.03
CA THR A 61 11.50 7.43 -1.86
C THR A 61 11.78 8.13 -3.19
N ILE A 62 10.96 9.12 -3.52
CA ILE A 62 11.10 9.92 -4.75
C ILE A 62 12.31 10.85 -4.63
N PRO A 63 13.36 10.69 -5.46
CA PRO A 63 14.59 11.47 -5.33
C PRO A 63 14.49 12.89 -5.89
N ALA A 64 13.56 13.15 -6.80
CA ALA A 64 13.33 14.46 -7.43
C ALA A 64 11.88 14.59 -7.85
N ASP A 65 11.38 15.84 -7.98
CA ASP A 65 10.03 16.08 -8.51
C ASP A 65 9.92 15.47 -9.91
N LEU A 66 8.86 14.68 -10.14
CA LEU A 66 8.62 13.93 -11.36
C LEU A 66 7.20 14.15 -11.88
N LEU A 67 7.10 14.39 -13.19
CA LEU A 67 5.83 14.42 -13.92
C LEU A 67 5.87 13.37 -15.02
N ALA A 68 4.84 12.54 -15.13
CA ALA A 68 4.69 11.59 -16.21
C ALA A 68 3.29 11.70 -16.84
N GLU A 69 3.25 12.03 -18.13
CA GLU A 69 2.02 12.04 -18.93
C GLU A 69 1.75 10.63 -19.45
N PHE A 70 0.52 10.21 -19.35
CA PHE A 70 0.03 8.98 -19.96
C PHE A 70 -1.14 9.30 -20.91
N ASP A 71 -1.16 8.60 -22.03
CA ASP A 71 -2.18 8.74 -23.07
C ASP A 71 -2.41 7.36 -23.70
N TYR A 72 -3.08 6.49 -22.96
CA TYR A 72 -3.40 5.14 -23.42
C TYR A 72 -4.77 4.70 -22.92
N GLU A 73 -5.50 4.01 -23.79
CA GLU A 73 -6.75 3.37 -23.39
C GLU A 73 -6.46 1.99 -22.77
N SER A 74 -6.62 1.91 -21.48
CA SER A 74 -6.60 0.64 -20.77
C SER A 74 -7.58 0.66 -19.63
N ALA A 75 -8.11 -0.51 -19.31
CA ALA A 75 -8.99 -0.69 -18.17
C ALA A 75 -8.45 -1.82 -17.30
N PHE A 76 -8.29 -1.54 -16.01
CA PHE A 76 -7.85 -2.48 -15.01
C PHE A 76 -8.80 -2.49 -13.81
N LEU A 77 -9.03 -3.67 -13.24
CA LEU A 77 -9.42 -3.77 -11.84
C LEU A 77 -8.14 -3.63 -11.01
N HIS A 78 -8.06 -2.55 -10.25
CA HIS A 78 -6.89 -2.18 -9.45
C HIS A 78 -7.25 -2.21 -7.98
N PHE A 79 -6.50 -2.93 -7.16
CA PHE A 79 -6.73 -3.03 -5.74
C PHE A 79 -5.43 -3.25 -4.98
N GLY A 80 -5.41 -2.83 -3.71
CA GLY A 80 -4.18 -2.90 -2.93
C GLY A 80 -4.29 -2.26 -1.56
N ILE A 81 -3.14 -2.11 -0.92
CA ILE A 81 -2.97 -1.38 0.32
C ILE A 81 -1.81 -0.40 0.14
N ILE A 82 -2.08 0.88 0.26
CA ILE A 82 -1.05 1.92 0.34
C ILE A 82 -0.85 2.24 1.82
N TYR A 83 0.30 1.90 2.36
CA TYR A 83 0.66 2.19 3.75
C TYR A 83 1.17 3.63 3.88
N GLU A 84 1.91 4.10 2.87
CA GLU A 84 2.53 5.42 2.85
C GLU A 84 2.61 5.97 1.42
N GLY A 85 2.48 7.27 1.27
CA GLY A 85 2.59 7.98 0.00
C GLY A 85 1.27 8.50 -0.54
N ILE A 86 1.38 9.53 -1.37
CA ILE A 86 0.27 10.15 -2.10
C ILE A 86 0.72 10.43 -3.52
N THR A 87 0.00 9.91 -4.50
CA THR A 87 0.18 10.28 -5.91
C THR A 87 -0.93 11.22 -6.32
N TYR A 88 -0.60 12.29 -6.99
CA TYR A 88 -1.57 13.19 -7.58
C TYR A 88 -1.64 12.98 -9.08
N SER A 89 -2.85 13.03 -9.63
CA SER A 89 -3.06 13.00 -11.09
C SER A 89 -3.89 14.17 -11.53
N LEU A 90 -3.46 14.78 -12.64
CA LEU A 90 -4.21 15.78 -13.35
C LEU A 90 -4.94 15.10 -14.51
N VAL A 91 -6.23 14.84 -14.33
CA VAL A 91 -7.10 14.24 -15.34
C VAL A 91 -8.26 15.21 -15.62
N ASN A 92 -8.54 15.49 -16.91
CA ASN A 92 -9.58 16.44 -17.31
C ASN A 92 -9.48 17.80 -16.61
N HIS A 93 -8.27 18.35 -16.51
CA HIS A 93 -7.97 19.62 -15.83
C HIS A 93 -8.31 19.69 -14.34
N ARG A 94 -8.52 18.53 -13.69
CA ARG A 94 -8.73 18.41 -12.24
C ARG A 94 -7.57 17.66 -11.62
N LEU A 95 -6.89 18.31 -10.67
CA LEU A 95 -5.89 17.65 -9.83
C LEU A 95 -6.63 16.90 -8.72
N SER A 96 -6.42 15.61 -8.64
CA SER A 96 -6.98 14.76 -7.58
C SER A 96 -5.93 13.80 -7.06
N PRO A 97 -5.98 13.44 -5.77
CA PRO A 97 -5.16 12.36 -5.25
C PRO A 97 -5.62 11.04 -5.88
N MET A 98 -4.71 10.38 -6.59
CA MET A 98 -4.95 9.04 -7.15
C MET A 98 -4.75 7.95 -6.11
N SER A 99 -3.76 8.12 -5.24
CA SER A 99 -3.51 7.22 -4.14
C SER A 99 -3.26 8.01 -2.86
N HIS A 100 -3.72 7.48 -1.77
CA HIS A 100 -3.42 7.92 -0.41
C HIS A 100 -3.40 6.69 0.51
N PRO A 101 -2.79 6.79 1.70
CA PRO A 101 -2.72 5.66 2.63
C PRO A 101 -4.10 5.09 2.94
N SER A 102 -4.38 3.89 2.41
CA SER A 102 -5.61 3.12 2.62
C SER A 102 -5.55 1.79 1.87
N ALA A 103 -6.39 0.83 2.26
CA ALA A 103 -6.77 -0.24 1.36
C ALA A 103 -7.72 0.32 0.30
N PHE A 104 -7.61 -0.13 -0.94
CA PHE A 104 -8.43 0.40 -2.04
C PHE A 104 -8.82 -0.65 -3.08
N LEU A 105 -9.89 -0.34 -3.79
CA LEU A 105 -10.33 -1.02 -5.01
C LEU A 105 -10.82 0.06 -6.00
N ALA A 106 -10.47 -0.10 -7.27
CA ALA A 106 -10.96 0.77 -8.35
C ALA A 106 -11.06 -0.01 -9.67
N VAL A 107 -12.00 0.35 -10.53
CA VAL A 107 -11.91 0.08 -11.96
C VAL A 107 -11.35 1.33 -12.60
N GLU A 108 -10.08 1.29 -12.97
CA GLU A 108 -9.42 2.42 -13.62
C GLU A 108 -9.54 2.29 -15.14
N GLN A 109 -10.20 3.28 -15.74
CA GLN A 109 -10.27 3.46 -17.19
C GLN A 109 -9.51 4.71 -17.52
N SER A 110 -8.31 4.54 -18.09
CA SER A 110 -7.43 5.66 -18.42
C SER A 110 -7.69 6.14 -19.82
N ALA A 111 -7.87 7.45 -19.95
CA ALA A 111 -8.00 8.14 -21.23
C ALA A 111 -6.93 9.22 -21.43
N GLY A 112 -5.95 9.30 -20.53
CA GLY A 112 -4.88 10.28 -20.52
C GLY A 112 -4.87 11.17 -19.29
N GLY A 113 -3.68 11.59 -18.87
CA GLY A 113 -3.47 12.45 -17.71
C GLY A 113 -2.00 12.64 -17.39
N ILE A 114 -1.73 13.36 -16.30
CA ILE A 114 -0.38 13.60 -15.79
C ILE A 114 -0.32 13.16 -14.34
N ASN A 115 0.57 12.24 -14.04
CA ASN A 115 0.89 11.87 -12.66
C ASN A 115 2.03 12.72 -12.13
N CYS A 116 1.92 13.10 -10.85
CA CYS A 116 2.84 14.01 -10.19
C CYS A 116 3.36 13.36 -8.91
N TRP A 117 4.68 13.35 -8.74
CA TRP A 117 5.36 12.90 -7.53
C TRP A 117 6.28 13.98 -7.00
N LYS A 118 6.30 14.14 -5.69
CA LYS A 118 7.11 15.15 -5.02
C LYS A 118 8.38 14.55 -4.44
N CYS A 119 9.50 15.26 -4.62
CA CYS A 119 10.79 14.92 -4.01
C CYS A 119 10.67 14.69 -2.50
N GLY A 120 11.35 13.66 -2.01
CA GLY A 120 11.36 13.26 -0.60
C GLY A 120 10.13 12.50 -0.14
N GLN A 121 9.15 12.29 -0.99
CA GLN A 121 7.96 11.52 -0.67
C GLN A 121 8.29 10.02 -0.72
N ARG A 122 8.01 9.30 0.38
CA ARG A 122 8.13 7.84 0.44
C ARG A 122 6.83 7.20 0.02
N PHE A 123 6.94 6.11 -0.72
CA PHE A 123 5.84 5.22 -1.08
C PHE A 123 6.11 3.85 -0.50
N ARG A 124 5.07 3.27 0.12
CA ARG A 124 5.08 1.90 0.58
C ARG A 124 3.71 1.28 0.39
N GLY A 125 3.66 0.10 -0.22
CA GLY A 125 2.39 -0.58 -0.42
C GLY A 125 2.50 -1.83 -1.26
N ILE A 126 1.32 -2.44 -1.46
CA ILE A 126 1.08 -3.53 -2.39
C ILE A 126 -0.07 -3.13 -3.32
N GLU A 127 0.09 -3.43 -4.59
CA GLU A 127 -0.94 -3.23 -5.61
C GLU A 127 -1.09 -4.48 -6.48
N VAL A 128 -2.31 -4.74 -6.89
CA VAL A 128 -2.68 -5.79 -7.83
C VAL A 128 -3.48 -5.17 -8.95
N SER A 129 -3.09 -5.45 -10.19
CA SER A 129 -3.76 -5.00 -11.41
C SER A 129 -4.24 -6.22 -12.19
N ILE A 130 -5.52 -6.29 -12.49
CA ILE A 130 -6.10 -7.30 -13.38
C ILE A 130 -6.64 -6.59 -14.61
N ARG A 131 -6.16 -6.97 -15.81
CA ARG A 131 -6.67 -6.39 -17.05
C ARG A 131 -8.15 -6.71 -17.22
N MET A 132 -9.00 -5.71 -17.41
CA MET A 132 -10.46 -5.90 -17.50
C MET A 132 -10.88 -6.85 -18.63
N LYS A 133 -10.14 -6.89 -19.74
CA LYS A 133 -10.40 -7.85 -20.83
C LYS A 133 -10.20 -9.30 -20.36
N TYR A 134 -9.11 -9.57 -19.66
CA TYR A 134 -8.81 -10.90 -19.10
C TYR A 134 -9.81 -11.25 -17.98
N LEU A 135 -10.10 -10.31 -17.10
CA LEU A 135 -11.08 -10.49 -16.04
C LEU A 135 -12.45 -10.91 -16.57
N ARG A 136 -12.99 -10.17 -17.56
CA ARG A 136 -14.31 -10.43 -18.14
C ARG A 136 -14.39 -11.67 -19.01
N ASN A 137 -13.33 -12.00 -19.75
CA ASN A 137 -13.37 -13.11 -20.70
C ASN A 137 -12.94 -14.46 -20.10
N ASP A 138 -12.06 -14.41 -19.09
CA ASP A 138 -11.42 -15.61 -18.54
C ASP A 138 -11.78 -15.85 -17.07
N LEU A 139 -11.53 -14.89 -16.17
CA LEU A 139 -11.68 -15.11 -14.73
C LEU A 139 -13.15 -15.16 -14.27
N LEU A 140 -13.99 -14.22 -14.68
CA LEU A 140 -15.40 -14.20 -14.27
C LEU A 140 -16.15 -15.43 -14.76
N PRO A 141 -16.02 -15.85 -16.05
CA PRO A 141 -16.63 -17.10 -16.52
C PRO A 141 -16.10 -18.35 -15.82
N PHE A 142 -14.80 -18.39 -15.50
CA PHE A 142 -14.21 -19.50 -14.74
C PHE A 142 -14.84 -19.63 -13.34
N LEU A 143 -15.17 -18.51 -12.71
CA LEU A 143 -15.86 -18.46 -11.40
C LEU A 143 -17.39 -18.68 -11.53
N GLY A 144 -17.93 -18.83 -12.74
CA GLY A 144 -19.37 -18.96 -12.97
C GLY A 144 -20.15 -17.66 -12.92
N TYR A 145 -19.48 -16.50 -13.02
CA TYR A 145 -20.10 -15.19 -13.06
C TYR A 145 -20.26 -14.67 -14.50
N PRO A 146 -21.27 -13.82 -14.77
CA PRO A 146 -21.39 -13.15 -16.04
C PRO A 146 -20.29 -12.08 -16.22
N LYS A 147 -20.01 -11.69 -17.47
CA LYS A 147 -18.95 -10.73 -17.81
C LYS A 147 -19.12 -9.33 -17.22
N ASP A 148 -20.35 -8.97 -16.89
CA ASP A 148 -20.78 -7.70 -16.30
C ASP A 148 -20.92 -7.74 -14.77
N ALA A 149 -20.54 -8.85 -14.14
CA ALA A 149 -20.69 -9.05 -12.69
C ALA A 149 -20.05 -7.94 -11.82
N LEU A 150 -19.09 -7.19 -12.35
CA LEU A 150 -18.42 -6.08 -11.67
C LEU A 150 -18.90 -4.69 -12.13
N ASP A 151 -19.93 -4.57 -12.96
CA ASP A 151 -20.40 -3.28 -13.47
C ASP A 151 -21.04 -2.38 -12.38
N PHE A 152 -21.27 -2.91 -11.19
CA PHE A 152 -21.62 -2.12 -10.00
C PHE A 152 -20.44 -1.25 -9.50
N ILE A 153 -19.19 -1.55 -9.86
CA ILE A 153 -18.04 -0.73 -9.55
C ILE A 153 -17.97 0.39 -10.58
N GLN A 154 -18.22 1.62 -10.15
CA GLN A 154 -18.19 2.76 -11.05
C GLN A 154 -16.75 3.05 -11.52
N PRO A 155 -16.51 3.21 -12.83
CA PRO A 155 -15.19 3.52 -13.35
C PRO A 155 -14.62 4.81 -12.75
N ASN A 156 -13.29 4.79 -12.48
CA ASN A 156 -12.53 5.90 -11.94
C ASN A 156 -12.98 6.40 -10.56
N ILE A 157 -13.79 5.58 -9.85
CA ILE A 157 -14.07 5.78 -8.43
C ILE A 157 -13.23 4.80 -7.62
N ARG A 158 -12.52 5.31 -6.62
CA ARG A 158 -11.72 4.53 -5.69
C ARG A 158 -12.51 4.26 -4.42
N TYR A 159 -12.68 2.99 -4.10
CA TYR A 159 -13.37 2.49 -2.91
C TYR A 159 -12.31 2.19 -1.85
N HIS A 160 -12.46 2.70 -0.63
CA HIS A 160 -11.43 2.65 0.40
C HIS A 160 -11.73 1.72 1.58
N ASN A 161 -12.90 1.14 1.64
CA ASN A 161 -13.30 0.26 2.75
C ASN A 161 -13.38 -1.19 2.27
N LEU A 162 -12.23 -1.84 2.17
CA LEU A 162 -12.18 -3.28 1.92
C LEU A 162 -12.44 -4.04 3.22
N SER A 163 -13.17 -5.15 3.13
CA SER A 163 -13.40 -6.04 4.26
C SER A 163 -12.10 -6.65 4.81
N SER A 164 -12.15 -7.19 6.02
CA SER A 164 -11.00 -7.88 6.63
C SER A 164 -10.50 -9.06 5.80
N GLU A 165 -11.43 -9.77 5.15
CA GLU A 165 -11.15 -10.91 4.28
C GLU A 165 -10.34 -10.46 3.07
N LEU A 166 -10.78 -9.41 2.35
CA LEU A 166 -10.09 -8.86 1.19
C LEU A 166 -8.70 -8.33 1.56
N ARG A 167 -8.56 -7.63 2.70
CA ARG A 167 -7.27 -7.18 3.21
C ARG A 167 -6.34 -8.33 3.60
N GLY A 168 -6.89 -9.39 4.19
CA GLY A 168 -6.14 -10.60 4.52
C GLY A 168 -5.52 -11.27 3.29
N ILE A 169 -6.25 -11.31 2.17
CA ILE A 169 -5.73 -11.83 0.91
C ILE A 169 -4.59 -10.94 0.38
N LEU A 170 -4.75 -9.61 0.41
CA LEU A 170 -3.68 -8.68 0.02
C LEU A 170 -2.43 -8.84 0.86
N SER A 171 -2.57 -8.96 2.19
CA SER A 171 -1.43 -9.22 3.09
C SER A 171 -0.73 -10.54 2.80
N LYS A 172 -1.49 -11.58 2.38
CA LYS A 172 -0.92 -12.86 1.97
C LYS A 172 -0.15 -12.75 0.65
N ILE A 173 -0.66 -12.01 -0.33
CA ILE A 173 0.05 -11.72 -1.59
C ILE A 173 1.36 -10.98 -1.28
N GLU A 174 1.31 -9.92 -0.47
CA GLU A 174 2.49 -9.15 -0.04
C GLU A 174 3.53 -10.05 0.65
N PHE A 175 3.10 -10.89 1.57
CA PHE A 175 3.98 -11.83 2.26
C PHE A 175 4.70 -12.76 1.28
N LEU A 176 3.97 -13.37 0.34
CA LEU A 176 4.55 -14.28 -0.64
C LEU A 176 5.55 -13.60 -1.59
N LEU A 177 5.26 -12.34 -2.00
CA LEU A 177 6.19 -11.53 -2.79
C LEU A 177 7.46 -11.23 -1.99
N ASN A 178 7.32 -10.76 -0.75
CA ASN A 178 8.47 -10.43 0.12
C ASN A 178 9.33 -11.64 0.45
N GLN A 179 8.73 -12.85 0.56
CA GLN A 179 9.46 -14.11 0.75
C GLN A 179 10.02 -14.70 -0.56
N LYS A 180 9.69 -14.10 -1.72
CA LYS A 180 10.05 -14.63 -3.06
C LYS A 180 9.55 -16.07 -3.28
N THR A 181 8.37 -16.37 -2.76
CA THR A 181 7.71 -17.69 -2.87
C THR A 181 6.41 -17.62 -3.68
N MET A 182 6.15 -16.50 -4.33
CA MET A 182 5.01 -16.35 -5.22
C MET A 182 5.19 -17.28 -6.45
N THR A 183 4.08 -17.89 -6.87
CA THR A 183 4.00 -18.64 -8.13
C THR A 183 2.78 -18.16 -8.91
N LEU A 184 2.76 -18.36 -10.23
CA LEU A 184 1.58 -17.98 -11.04
C LEU A 184 0.29 -18.67 -10.57
N ALA A 185 0.40 -19.91 -10.08
CA ALA A 185 -0.74 -20.64 -9.53
C ALA A 185 -1.26 -19.98 -8.25
N LEU A 186 -0.37 -19.60 -7.32
CA LEU A 186 -0.74 -18.89 -6.09
C LEU A 186 -1.30 -17.48 -6.39
N GLN A 187 -0.70 -16.75 -7.32
CA GLN A 187 -1.20 -15.45 -7.75
C GLN A 187 -2.64 -15.56 -8.26
N LYS A 188 -2.88 -16.47 -9.21
CA LYS A 188 -4.23 -16.70 -9.78
C LYS A 188 -5.21 -17.15 -8.70
N ALA A 189 -4.84 -18.11 -7.84
CA ALA A 189 -5.69 -18.60 -6.77
C ALA A 189 -6.11 -17.49 -5.80
N LEU A 190 -5.18 -16.65 -5.35
CA LEU A 190 -5.46 -15.54 -4.45
C LEU A 190 -6.32 -14.44 -5.10
N CYS A 191 -6.10 -14.15 -6.39
CA CYS A 191 -6.96 -13.23 -7.12
C CYS A 191 -8.38 -13.81 -7.32
N LEU A 192 -8.53 -15.12 -7.57
CA LEU A 192 -9.84 -15.76 -7.63
C LEU A 192 -10.55 -15.74 -6.26
N GLU A 193 -9.82 -15.99 -5.17
CA GLU A 193 -10.34 -15.88 -3.80
C GLU A 193 -10.81 -14.45 -3.51
N PHE A 194 -10.02 -13.44 -3.90
CA PHE A 194 -10.40 -12.04 -3.78
C PHE A 194 -11.69 -11.71 -4.53
N LEU A 195 -11.80 -12.14 -5.78
CA LEU A 195 -13.00 -11.93 -6.61
C LEU A 195 -14.23 -12.66 -6.04
N ALA A 196 -14.06 -13.88 -5.54
CA ALA A 196 -15.15 -14.64 -4.92
C ALA A 196 -15.70 -13.95 -3.67
N HIS A 197 -14.82 -13.37 -2.83
CA HIS A 197 -15.24 -12.56 -1.69
C HIS A 197 -15.90 -11.24 -2.14
N LEU A 198 -15.32 -10.56 -3.12
CA LEU A 198 -15.84 -9.29 -3.66
C LEU A 198 -17.24 -9.45 -4.24
N LEU A 199 -17.50 -10.55 -4.93
CA LEU A 199 -18.78 -10.84 -5.60
C LEU A 199 -19.81 -11.56 -4.70
N ASN A 200 -19.44 -11.87 -3.45
CA ASN A 200 -20.35 -12.52 -2.52
C ASN A 200 -21.42 -11.51 -2.05
N PRO A 201 -22.72 -11.73 -2.38
CA PRO A 201 -23.78 -10.77 -2.04
C PRO A 201 -24.03 -10.61 -0.54
N LYS A 202 -23.48 -11.51 0.30
CA LYS A 202 -23.59 -11.43 1.77
C LYS A 202 -22.51 -10.57 2.41
N THR A 203 -21.52 -10.13 1.62
CA THR A 203 -20.41 -9.35 2.12
C THR A 203 -20.65 -7.88 1.77
N GLU A 204 -20.82 -7.01 2.78
CA GLU A 204 -20.77 -5.56 2.59
C GLU A 204 -19.30 -5.15 2.29
N CYS A 205 -18.82 -5.49 1.09
CA CYS A 205 -17.43 -5.36 0.75
C CYS A 205 -16.97 -3.94 0.45
N LEU A 206 -17.91 -3.07 0.02
CA LEU A 206 -17.57 -1.76 -0.50
C LEU A 206 -18.47 -0.69 0.09
N SER A 207 -17.92 0.29 0.76
CA SER A 207 -18.62 1.55 1.02
C SER A 207 -18.03 2.64 0.14
N THR A 208 -18.91 3.30 -0.60
CA THR A 208 -18.55 4.39 -1.49
C THR A 208 -18.22 5.65 -0.69
N ILE A 209 -16.98 6.12 -0.81
CA ILE A 209 -16.66 7.51 -0.56
C ILE A 209 -16.04 8.04 -1.84
N PRO A 210 -16.68 9.01 -2.51
CA PRO A 210 -16.10 9.62 -3.70
C PRO A 210 -14.68 10.13 -3.39
N ALA A 211 -13.74 9.93 -4.31
CA ALA A 211 -12.35 10.41 -4.20
C ALA A 211 -12.22 11.94 -3.99
N SER A 212 -13.33 12.67 -4.09
CA SER A 212 -13.41 14.12 -3.85
C SER A 212 -13.65 14.53 -2.39
N SER A 213 -13.82 13.59 -1.45
CA SER A 213 -13.96 13.95 -0.05
C SER A 213 -12.61 13.72 0.67
N ASP A 214 -12.08 14.77 1.31
CA ASP A 214 -10.92 14.70 2.24
C ASP A 214 -11.18 13.80 3.45
N THR A 215 -12.19 12.93 3.38
CA THR A 215 -12.71 12.18 4.50
C THR A 215 -12.74 10.69 4.19
N HIS A 216 -12.00 9.92 4.96
CA HIS A 216 -11.97 8.47 4.97
C HIS A 216 -12.71 7.92 6.20
N TYR A 217 -13.38 6.77 6.08
CA TYR A 217 -14.04 6.12 7.21
C TYR A 217 -13.47 4.74 7.47
N ILE A 218 -12.95 4.53 8.68
CA ILE A 218 -12.46 3.22 9.15
C ILE A 218 -13.55 2.58 10.01
N TYR A 219 -13.82 1.30 9.76
CA TYR A 219 -14.75 0.51 10.57
C TYR A 219 -14.00 -0.34 11.58
N VAL A 220 -14.29 -0.14 12.87
CA VAL A 220 -13.76 -0.96 13.97
C VAL A 220 -14.94 -1.65 14.64
N GLY A 221 -15.21 -2.89 14.24
CA GLY A 221 -16.45 -3.58 14.57
C GLY A 221 -17.66 -2.82 14.02
N LYS A 222 -18.62 -2.46 14.89
CA LYS A 222 -19.80 -1.66 14.52
C LYS A 222 -19.57 -0.14 14.52
N ARG A 223 -18.37 0.32 14.87
CA ARG A 223 -18.08 1.76 14.98
C ARG A 223 -17.47 2.30 13.70
N LYS A 224 -17.98 3.43 13.22
CA LYS A 224 -17.50 4.18 12.06
C LYS A 224 -16.68 5.36 12.54
N ILE A 225 -15.39 5.39 12.19
CA ILE A 225 -14.44 6.44 12.59
C ILE A 225 -14.10 7.27 11.37
N LYS A 226 -14.40 8.57 11.45
CA LYS A 226 -14.09 9.53 10.40
C LYS A 226 -12.61 9.94 10.49
N MET A 227 -11.85 9.74 9.42
CA MET A 227 -10.46 10.14 9.26
C MET A 227 -10.34 11.17 8.13
N THR A 228 -9.48 12.15 8.33
CA THR A 228 -9.07 13.12 7.29
C THR A 228 -7.66 12.81 6.83
N GLN A 229 -7.23 13.41 5.73
CA GLN A 229 -5.82 13.37 5.29
C GLN A 229 -4.88 13.84 6.40
N ALA A 230 -5.24 14.93 7.09
CA ALA A 230 -4.46 15.44 8.23
C ALA A 230 -4.39 14.44 9.39
N ASP A 231 -5.44 13.65 9.64
CA ASP A 231 -5.41 12.59 10.64
C ASP A 231 -4.41 11.49 10.25
N PHE A 232 -4.37 11.07 8.99
CA PHE A 232 -3.39 10.08 8.51
C PHE A 232 -1.95 10.59 8.56
N GLU A 233 -1.71 11.87 8.31
CA GLU A 233 -0.39 12.49 8.49
C GLU A 233 0.06 12.47 9.95
N LYS A 234 -0.86 12.70 10.90
CA LYS A 234 -0.59 12.57 12.33
C LYS A 234 -0.27 11.14 12.73
N VAL A 235 -0.97 10.16 12.17
CA VAL A 235 -0.70 8.73 12.37
C VAL A 235 0.70 8.37 11.87
N ARG A 236 1.12 8.86 10.70
CA ARG A 236 2.48 8.64 10.18
C ARG A 236 3.55 9.26 11.06
N LYS A 237 3.36 10.50 11.50
CA LYS A 237 4.29 11.16 12.44
C LYS A 237 4.43 10.37 13.73
N ALA A 238 3.33 9.80 14.25
CA ALA A 238 3.39 8.92 15.42
C ALA A 238 4.17 7.64 15.15
N HIS A 239 4.03 7.04 13.97
CA HIS A 239 4.83 5.89 13.54
C HIS A 239 6.32 6.25 13.45
N ASP A 240 6.69 7.36 12.79
CA ASP A 240 8.07 7.81 12.66
C ASP A 240 8.72 8.12 14.01
N GLN A 241 7.93 8.62 14.97
CA GLN A 241 8.38 8.85 16.33
C GLN A 241 8.70 7.52 17.03
N LEU A 242 7.86 6.50 16.87
CA LEU A 242 8.12 5.15 17.40
C LEU A 242 9.38 4.53 16.82
N GLU A 243 9.66 4.72 15.53
CA GLU A 243 10.90 4.25 14.89
C GLU A 243 12.14 4.96 15.44
N LYS A 244 12.07 6.28 15.64
CA LYS A 244 13.18 7.08 16.21
C LYS A 244 13.48 6.71 17.66
N ASP A 245 12.44 6.47 18.43
CA ASP A 245 12.51 6.24 19.88
C ASP A 245 12.28 4.76 20.24
N ALA A 246 12.78 3.85 19.42
CA ALA A 246 12.55 2.40 19.55
C ALA A 246 12.92 1.80 20.93
N GLY A 247 13.75 2.50 21.74
CA GLY A 247 14.08 2.12 23.12
C GLY A 247 13.23 2.77 24.20
N SER A 248 12.34 3.72 23.86
CA SER A 248 11.53 4.44 24.85
C SER A 248 10.12 3.85 24.97
N PHE A 249 9.57 3.93 26.18
CA PHE A 249 8.20 3.50 26.47
C PHE A 249 7.26 4.68 26.27
N VAL A 250 6.71 4.85 25.05
CA VAL A 250 5.73 5.89 24.76
C VAL A 250 4.33 5.29 24.79
N THR A 251 3.45 5.87 25.59
CA THR A 251 2.04 5.42 25.66
C THR A 251 1.23 5.94 24.48
N ILE A 252 0.13 5.23 24.17
CA ILE A 252 -0.81 5.69 23.12
C ILE A 252 -1.41 7.06 23.48
N TYR A 253 -1.62 7.31 24.77
CA TYR A 253 -2.10 8.59 25.26
C TYR A 253 -1.11 9.71 24.94
N GLU A 254 0.17 9.54 25.28
CA GLU A 254 1.23 10.52 24.97
C GLU A 254 1.36 10.77 23.47
N LEU A 255 1.36 9.74 22.63
CA LEU A 255 1.35 9.90 21.18
C LEU A 255 0.11 10.69 20.71
N SER A 256 -1.06 10.40 21.27
CA SER A 256 -2.30 11.08 20.90
C SER A 256 -2.25 12.58 21.25
N GLN A 257 -1.66 12.93 22.38
CA GLN A 257 -1.48 14.33 22.79
C GLN A 257 -0.41 15.04 21.94
N THR A 258 0.74 14.39 21.73
CA THR A 258 1.85 14.96 20.95
C THR A 258 1.42 15.32 19.52
N PHE A 259 0.61 14.46 18.89
CA PHE A 259 0.16 14.67 17.52
C PHE A 259 -1.27 15.22 17.42
N GLU A 260 -1.86 15.67 18.53
CA GLU A 260 -3.20 16.28 18.57
C GLU A 260 -4.26 15.45 17.80
N ILE A 261 -4.28 14.15 18.02
CA ILE A 261 -5.23 13.21 17.43
C ILE A 261 -5.89 12.38 18.54
N SER A 262 -7.18 12.07 18.45
CA SER A 262 -7.79 11.22 19.47
C SER A 262 -7.19 9.80 19.43
N GLU A 263 -7.04 9.16 20.60
CA GLU A 263 -6.54 7.78 20.68
C GLU A 263 -7.31 6.82 19.79
N GLN A 264 -8.62 7.03 19.63
CA GLN A 264 -9.46 6.20 18.80
C GLN A 264 -9.07 6.31 17.33
N LYS A 265 -8.86 7.53 16.82
CA LYS A 265 -8.40 7.78 15.46
C LYS A 265 -6.97 7.28 15.25
N LEU A 266 -6.10 7.51 16.24
CA LEU A 266 -4.72 7.04 16.18
C LEU A 266 -4.64 5.52 16.08
N LYS A 267 -5.36 4.79 16.95
CA LYS A 267 -5.43 3.32 16.93
C LYS A 267 -6.01 2.78 15.63
N ALA A 268 -7.12 3.36 15.16
CA ALA A 268 -7.77 2.92 13.94
C ALA A 268 -6.92 3.20 12.70
N GLY A 269 -6.38 4.44 12.58
CA GLY A 269 -5.53 4.82 11.46
C GLY A 269 -4.21 4.05 11.43
N PHE A 270 -3.63 3.76 12.59
CA PHE A 270 -2.40 2.96 12.67
C PHE A 270 -2.65 1.51 12.24
N LEU A 271 -3.74 0.89 12.70
CA LEU A 271 -4.13 -0.45 12.26
C LEU A 271 -4.44 -0.48 10.76
N GLU A 272 -5.09 0.56 10.24
CA GLU A 272 -5.40 0.69 8.81
C GLU A 272 -4.13 0.80 7.96
N LEU A 273 -3.16 1.65 8.35
CA LEU A 273 -1.93 1.88 7.59
C LEU A 273 -0.92 0.73 7.71
N TYR A 274 -0.74 0.20 8.93
CA TYR A 274 0.38 -0.70 9.23
C TYR A 274 -0.04 -2.14 9.54
N GLN A 275 -1.35 -2.47 9.46
CA GLN A 275 -1.94 -3.79 9.67
C GLN A 275 -1.56 -4.45 11.01
N GLN A 276 -1.17 -3.65 11.99
CA GLN A 276 -0.84 -4.08 13.34
C GLN A 276 -1.17 -2.99 14.35
N THR A 277 -1.32 -3.38 15.61
CA THR A 277 -1.57 -2.40 16.67
C THR A 277 -0.30 -1.59 16.97
N ILE A 278 -0.46 -0.37 17.48
CA ILE A 278 0.66 0.46 17.95
C ILE A 278 1.51 -0.30 18.96
N TRP A 279 0.87 -1.05 19.87
CA TRP A 279 1.57 -1.83 20.89
C TRP A 279 2.43 -2.95 20.27
N ASN A 280 1.87 -3.73 19.32
CA ASN A 280 2.62 -4.79 18.64
C ASN A 280 3.79 -4.21 17.86
N TYR A 281 3.57 -3.10 17.14
CA TYR A 281 4.62 -2.43 16.39
C TYR A 281 5.77 -1.96 17.28
N ALA A 282 5.47 -1.22 18.34
CA ALA A 282 6.47 -0.74 19.29
C ALA A 282 7.21 -1.89 19.99
N ASN A 283 6.51 -2.99 20.29
CA ASN A 283 7.14 -4.17 20.86
C ASN A 283 8.11 -4.85 19.89
N ASN A 284 7.72 -4.97 18.62
CA ASN A 284 8.60 -5.53 17.59
C ASN A 284 9.86 -4.69 17.39
N LEU A 285 9.75 -3.37 17.40
CA LEU A 285 10.91 -2.47 17.31
C LEU A 285 11.89 -2.71 18.48
N ARG A 286 11.37 -2.78 19.72
CA ARG A 286 12.18 -3.06 20.92
C ARG A 286 12.87 -4.41 20.86
N MET A 287 12.15 -5.46 20.44
CA MET A 287 12.73 -6.80 20.29
C MET A 287 13.81 -6.86 19.21
N ASN A 288 13.59 -6.17 18.09
CA ASN A 288 14.60 -6.07 17.04
C ASN A 288 15.86 -5.32 17.51
N GLN A 289 15.69 -4.27 18.30
CA GLN A 289 16.81 -3.54 18.90
C GLN A 289 17.54 -4.40 19.94
N ALA A 290 16.82 -5.12 20.82
CA ALA A 290 17.40 -6.07 21.77
C ALA A 290 18.21 -7.15 21.06
N ALA A 291 17.68 -7.71 19.96
CA ALA A 291 18.38 -8.71 19.16
C ALA A 291 19.65 -8.16 18.49
N ARG A 292 19.67 -6.87 18.09
CA ARG A 292 20.87 -6.21 17.58
C ARG A 292 21.92 -6.04 18.70
N LEU A 293 21.51 -5.48 19.84
CA LEU A 293 22.42 -5.30 20.98
C LEU A 293 23.03 -6.63 21.44
N LEU A 294 22.25 -7.72 21.46
CA LEU A 294 22.73 -9.05 21.81
C LEU A 294 23.78 -9.60 20.83
N ARG A 295 23.70 -9.25 19.55
CA ARG A 295 24.64 -9.72 18.53
C ARG A 295 25.88 -8.84 18.41
N ASP A 296 25.71 -7.53 18.56
CA ASP A 296 26.67 -6.53 18.12
C ASP A 296 27.44 -5.91 19.31
N THR A 297 27.07 -6.25 20.57
CA THR A 297 27.69 -5.70 21.78
C THR A 297 27.93 -6.77 22.85
N ASP A 298 28.79 -6.47 23.82
CA ASP A 298 29.07 -7.29 25.00
C ASP A 298 28.13 -6.97 26.19
N CYS A 299 27.04 -6.23 25.95
CA CYS A 299 26.07 -5.89 26.98
C CYS A 299 25.42 -7.15 27.56
N ASN A 300 25.29 -7.17 28.88
CA ASN A 300 24.56 -8.26 29.55
C ASN A 300 23.04 -8.11 29.34
N ILE A 301 22.29 -9.20 29.58
CA ILE A 301 20.83 -9.25 29.35
C ILE A 301 20.07 -8.19 30.16
N HIS A 302 20.52 -7.83 31.38
CA HIS A 302 19.89 -6.77 32.16
C HIS A 302 20.10 -5.39 31.56
N GLU A 303 21.29 -5.11 31.04
CA GLU A 303 21.60 -3.86 30.35
C GLU A 303 20.81 -3.76 29.05
N ILE A 304 20.70 -4.85 28.28
CA ILE A 304 19.91 -4.89 27.06
C ILE A 304 18.43 -4.62 27.38
N ALA A 305 17.87 -5.28 28.39
CA ALA A 305 16.48 -5.05 28.81
C ALA A 305 16.22 -3.58 29.17
N ALA A 306 17.13 -2.97 29.94
CA ALA A 306 17.05 -1.54 30.30
C ALA A 306 17.13 -0.64 29.06
N ASN A 307 18.05 -0.91 28.12
CA ASN A 307 18.24 -0.14 26.89
C ASN A 307 17.01 -0.18 25.96
N VAL A 308 16.21 -1.23 26.01
CA VAL A 308 14.98 -1.35 25.21
C VAL A 308 13.70 -1.08 26.03
N GLY A 309 13.84 -0.46 27.21
CA GLY A 309 12.73 0.06 28.00
C GLY A 309 12.03 -0.96 28.92
N TYR A 310 12.62 -2.13 29.19
CA TYR A 310 12.08 -3.09 30.14
C TYR A 310 12.76 -2.98 31.52
N GLN A 311 12.00 -3.14 32.57
CA GLN A 311 12.53 -3.11 33.94
C GLN A 311 13.30 -4.39 34.32
N SER A 312 13.01 -5.50 33.63
CA SER A 312 13.71 -6.77 33.82
C SER A 312 13.69 -7.61 32.54
N PRO A 313 14.63 -8.56 32.38
CA PRO A 313 14.64 -9.48 31.23
C PRO A 313 13.47 -10.44 31.17
N ALA A 314 12.71 -10.62 32.26
CA ALA A 314 11.56 -11.51 32.38
C ALA A 314 10.21 -10.81 32.17
N ALA A 315 10.21 -9.52 31.80
CA ALA A 315 9.00 -8.71 31.63
C ALA A 315 8.39 -8.85 30.22
#